data_e64282bdbdfb81d5be8c16402d203b14
#
_entry.id   e64282bdbdfb81d5be8c16402d203b14
#
_cell.length_a   1.000
_cell.length_b   1.000
_cell.length_c   1.000
_cell.angle_alpha   90.00
_cell.angle_beta   90.00
_cell.angle_gamma   90.00
#
_symmetry.space_group_name_H-M   'P 1'
#
loop_
_entity.id
_entity.type
_entity.pdbx_description
1 polymer ?
#
loop_
_entity_poly.entity_id
_entity_poly.type
_entity_poly.pdbx_seq_one_letter_code
_entity_poly.pdbx_strand_id
1 'polypeptide(L)'
;MLLGVCFSCNSYLDLKPYGETIPKTPEEFSALLHSILNDIDYGTDRIIIGNSRSVLDYESYADNLDASLTIYPEGGQLDLYVAPRLNGYQNVYRELYEKIRNCNLIIENMKDQDTELGKDILATSYALRGVCYYNLLRWFCEPYDKAMAKTQLGIPLVSNFDMEALTDRSSMEKTVEFIRDDLKRAIGFNMKKDIYRFKTEVAKA
;
A
#
# COMPACT_ATOMS: atom_id res chain seq x y z
N MET A 1 24.87 44.10 35.67
CA MET A 1 24.65 43.59 34.31
C MET A 1 24.61 42.06 34.41
N LEU A 2 23.39 41.49 34.53
CA LEU A 2 23.19 40.04 34.72
C LEU A 2 22.90 39.43 33.34
N LEU A 3 23.80 38.61 32.84
CA LEU A 3 23.56 37.82 31.61
C LEU A 3 22.72 36.60 32.01
N GLY A 4 21.46 36.58 31.61
CA GLY A 4 20.61 35.39 31.68
C GLY A 4 20.96 34.43 30.59
N VAL A 5 21.47 33.24 30.93
CA VAL A 5 21.71 32.13 30.01
C VAL A 5 20.38 31.41 29.84
N CYS A 6 19.74 31.57 28.68
CA CYS A 6 18.57 30.80 28.31
C CYS A 6 19.02 29.38 27.89
N PHE A 7 18.82 28.39 28.77
CA PHE A 7 18.86 26.98 28.36
C PHE A 7 17.59 26.68 27.59
N SER A 8 17.72 26.61 26.26
CA SER A 8 16.67 26.09 25.39
C SER A 8 16.60 24.57 25.59
N CYS A 9 15.52 24.09 26.20
CA CYS A 9 15.24 22.67 26.27
C CYS A 9 14.83 22.18 24.90
N ASN A 10 15.73 21.52 24.17
CA ASN A 10 15.43 20.84 22.89
C ASN A 10 14.45 19.67 23.04
N SER A 11 14.14 19.22 24.27
CA SER A 11 13.20 18.11 24.50
C SER A 11 11.72 18.47 24.32
N TYR A 12 11.39 19.75 24.16
CA TYR A 12 9.99 20.17 23.94
C TYR A 12 9.52 19.96 22.50
N LEU A 13 10.43 19.78 21.56
CA LEU A 13 10.11 19.51 20.15
C LEU A 13 10.03 18.02 19.80
N ASP A 14 10.36 17.13 20.73
CA ASP A 14 10.15 15.68 20.61
C ASP A 14 8.72 15.28 21.01
N LEU A 15 7.73 16.01 20.53
CA LEU A 15 6.33 15.60 20.63
C LEU A 15 6.11 14.44 19.67
N LYS A 16 6.31 13.22 20.16
CA LYS A 16 5.80 12.02 19.51
C LYS A 16 4.28 12.16 19.43
N PRO A 17 3.67 11.93 18.26
CA PRO A 17 2.21 11.90 18.17
C PRO A 17 1.66 10.98 19.24
N TYR A 18 0.71 11.46 20.02
CA TYR A 18 0.07 10.71 21.10
C TYR A 18 -0.56 9.45 20.48
N GLY A 19 0.01 8.27 20.76
CA GLY A 19 -0.60 6.97 20.42
C GLY A 19 0.19 6.04 19.51
N GLU A 20 1.26 6.47 18.81
CA GLU A 20 2.06 5.56 18.00
C GLU A 20 3.50 5.49 18.51
N THR A 21 3.82 4.43 19.23
CA THR A 21 5.21 4.06 19.52
C THR A 21 5.81 3.46 18.26
N ILE A 22 6.89 4.05 17.74
CA ILE A 22 7.66 3.43 16.65
C ILE A 22 8.19 2.08 17.15
N PRO A 23 7.88 0.96 16.47
CA PRO A 23 8.39 -0.35 16.82
C PRO A 23 9.93 -0.35 16.88
N LYS A 24 10.50 -1.15 17.77
CA LYS A 24 11.95 -1.22 17.98
C LYS A 24 12.51 -2.62 17.84
N THR A 25 11.69 -3.64 18.11
CA THR A 25 12.10 -5.05 18.04
C THR A 25 11.48 -5.75 16.84
N PRO A 26 12.06 -6.83 16.34
CA PRO A 26 11.48 -7.62 15.26
C PRO A 26 10.05 -8.09 15.58
N GLU A 27 9.77 -8.44 16.84
CA GLU A 27 8.46 -8.90 17.29
C GLU A 27 7.41 -7.78 17.20
N GLU A 28 7.78 -6.54 17.56
CA GLU A 28 6.89 -5.37 17.44
C GLU A 28 6.63 -5.04 15.95
N PHE A 29 7.64 -5.12 15.09
CA PHE A 29 7.45 -4.97 13.64
C PHE A 29 6.58 -6.09 13.06
N SER A 30 6.77 -7.32 13.53
CA SER A 30 5.91 -8.45 13.16
C SER A 30 4.45 -8.21 13.56
N ALA A 31 4.21 -7.71 14.77
CA ALA A 31 2.87 -7.39 15.24
C ALA A 31 2.21 -6.29 14.38
N LEU A 32 2.96 -5.24 14.03
CA LEU A 32 2.49 -4.20 13.11
C LEU A 32 2.13 -4.80 11.74
N LEU A 33 2.99 -5.65 11.20
CA LEU A 33 2.76 -6.27 9.89
C LEU A 33 1.53 -7.20 9.92
N HIS A 34 1.36 -7.98 10.98
CA HIS A 34 0.14 -8.79 11.19
C HIS A 34 -1.11 -7.93 11.28
N SER A 35 -1.07 -6.78 11.93
CA SER A 35 -2.19 -5.85 11.98
C SER A 35 -2.59 -5.38 10.58
N ILE A 36 -1.62 -4.99 9.74
CA ILE A 36 -1.86 -4.56 8.36
C ILE A 36 -2.47 -5.71 7.52
N LEU A 37 -1.92 -6.91 7.67
CA LEU A 37 -2.39 -8.10 6.94
C LEU A 37 -3.74 -8.60 7.44
N ASN A 38 -4.04 -8.43 8.72
CA ASN A 38 -5.33 -8.77 9.29
C ASN A 38 -6.44 -7.89 8.72
N ASP A 39 -6.16 -6.61 8.48
CA ASP A 39 -7.07 -5.72 7.76
C ASP A 39 -7.34 -6.21 6.33
N ILE A 40 -6.34 -6.79 5.66
CA ILE A 40 -6.48 -7.40 4.34
C ILE A 40 -7.42 -8.61 4.42
N ASP A 41 -7.27 -9.45 5.43
CA ASP A 41 -8.08 -10.65 5.60
C ASP A 41 -9.56 -10.36 5.89
N TYR A 42 -9.86 -9.33 6.64
CA TYR A 42 -11.22 -9.06 7.14
C TYR A 42 -11.96 -7.92 6.43
N GLY A 43 -11.29 -7.01 5.78
CA GLY A 43 -11.96 -5.85 5.19
C GLY A 43 -11.33 -5.28 3.94
N THR A 44 -10.03 -5.41 3.81
CA THR A 44 -9.24 -4.75 2.76
C THR A 44 -8.86 -5.70 1.61
N ASP A 45 -9.27 -6.95 1.70
CA ASP A 45 -9.08 -7.96 0.65
C ASP A 45 -9.57 -7.45 -0.72
N ARG A 46 -10.65 -6.66 -0.71
CA ARG A 46 -11.19 -5.99 -1.91
C ARG A 46 -10.22 -5.05 -2.58
N ILE A 47 -9.36 -4.40 -1.81
CA ILE A 47 -8.49 -3.32 -2.29
C ILE A 47 -7.19 -3.88 -2.85
N ILE A 48 -6.65 -4.92 -2.22
CA ILE A 48 -5.32 -5.44 -2.53
C ILE A 48 -5.38 -6.65 -3.46
N ILE A 49 -6.18 -7.64 -3.13
CA ILE A 49 -6.22 -8.92 -3.87
C ILE A 49 -7.46 -9.00 -4.75
N GLY A 50 -8.51 -8.27 -4.41
CA GLY A 50 -9.83 -8.41 -4.98
C GLY A 50 -10.58 -9.60 -4.38
N ASN A 51 -11.89 -9.56 -4.44
CA ASN A 51 -12.76 -10.67 -4.04
C ASN A 51 -13.82 -10.92 -5.12
N SER A 52 -14.67 -11.91 -4.94
CA SER A 52 -15.75 -12.25 -5.88
C SER A 52 -16.66 -11.05 -6.19
N ARG A 53 -16.84 -10.13 -5.24
CA ARG A 53 -17.62 -8.92 -5.44
C ARG A 53 -16.89 -7.92 -6.35
N SER A 54 -15.55 -7.82 -6.25
CA SER A 54 -14.76 -6.98 -7.16
C SER A 54 -14.87 -7.45 -8.60
N VAL A 55 -14.94 -8.76 -8.84
CA VAL A 55 -15.18 -9.31 -10.18
C VAL A 55 -16.55 -8.85 -10.71
N LEU A 56 -17.59 -8.93 -9.90
CA LEU A 56 -18.92 -8.44 -10.28
C LEU A 56 -18.92 -6.94 -10.52
N ASP A 57 -18.20 -6.16 -9.71
CA ASP A 57 -18.07 -4.72 -9.90
C ASP A 57 -17.38 -4.41 -11.24
N TYR A 58 -16.32 -5.15 -11.60
CA TYR A 58 -15.65 -4.99 -12.90
C TYR A 58 -16.54 -5.40 -14.07
N GLU A 59 -17.26 -6.51 -13.96
CA GLU A 59 -18.21 -6.94 -14.99
C GLU A 59 -19.38 -5.95 -15.13
N SER A 60 -19.77 -5.25 -14.05
CA SER A 60 -20.80 -4.21 -14.10
C SER A 60 -20.34 -2.94 -14.84
N TYR A 61 -19.03 -2.71 -14.97
CA TYR A 61 -18.44 -1.62 -15.76
C TYR A 61 -18.20 -2.00 -17.23
N ALA A 62 -18.30 -3.28 -17.54
CA ALA A 62 -18.24 -3.81 -18.88
C ALA A 62 -19.65 -4.05 -19.42
N ASP A 63 -19.75 -4.30 -20.71
CA ASP A 63 -21.02 -4.65 -21.38
C ASP A 63 -21.35 -6.17 -21.29
N ASN A 64 -20.69 -6.88 -20.37
CA ASN A 64 -20.85 -8.32 -20.19
C ASN A 64 -22.07 -8.70 -19.34
N LEU A 65 -22.68 -7.75 -18.63
CA LEU A 65 -23.88 -7.98 -17.82
C LEU A 65 -25.14 -7.43 -18.49
N ASP A 66 -26.09 -8.30 -18.72
CA ASP A 66 -27.42 -7.91 -19.18
C ASP A 66 -28.32 -7.53 -17.98
N ALA A 67 -28.50 -6.24 -17.77
CA ALA A 67 -29.31 -5.69 -16.70
C ALA A 67 -30.79 -6.08 -16.79
N SER A 68 -31.28 -6.40 -17.98
CA SER A 68 -32.68 -6.79 -18.17
C SER A 68 -33.01 -8.13 -17.49
N LEU A 69 -31.97 -8.94 -17.24
CA LEU A 69 -32.10 -10.25 -16.58
C LEU A 69 -31.94 -10.19 -15.07
N THR A 70 -31.61 -9.01 -14.49
CA THR A 70 -31.35 -8.89 -13.07
C THR A 70 -32.62 -8.53 -12.32
N ILE A 71 -33.15 -9.48 -11.57
CA ILE A 71 -34.31 -9.27 -10.67
C ILE A 71 -33.77 -8.88 -9.30
N TYR A 72 -34.01 -7.63 -8.90
CA TYR A 72 -33.74 -7.18 -7.53
C TYR A 72 -34.96 -7.43 -6.66
N PRO A 73 -34.80 -8.17 -5.53
CA PRO A 73 -35.90 -8.44 -4.63
C PRO A 73 -36.53 -7.21 -3.97
N GLU A 74 -35.80 -6.09 -3.92
CA GLU A 74 -36.18 -4.87 -3.21
C GLU A 74 -36.25 -3.60 -4.08
N GLY A 75 -36.43 -3.74 -5.38
CA GLY A 75 -36.61 -2.58 -6.28
C GLY A 75 -35.39 -1.69 -6.47
N GLY A 76 -34.20 -2.14 -6.08
CA GLY A 76 -32.93 -1.45 -6.38
C GLY A 76 -32.55 -1.63 -7.84
N GLN A 77 -32.21 -0.55 -8.53
CA GLN A 77 -31.61 -0.65 -9.86
C GLN A 77 -30.13 -1.00 -9.71
N LEU A 78 -29.65 -1.94 -10.53
CA LEU A 78 -28.22 -2.03 -10.83
C LEU A 78 -27.85 -0.71 -11.51
N ASP A 79 -26.93 0.02 -10.88
CA ASP A 79 -26.28 1.15 -11.53
C ASP A 79 -25.33 0.60 -12.61
N LEU A 80 -25.93 0.08 -13.68
CA LEU A 80 -25.17 -0.29 -14.87
C LEU A 80 -24.68 0.97 -15.52
N TYR A 81 -23.39 1.00 -15.76
CA TYR A 81 -22.76 2.10 -16.47
C TYR A 81 -22.77 3.45 -15.74
N VAL A 82 -22.57 3.45 -14.45
CA VAL A 82 -22.21 4.69 -13.76
C VAL A 82 -20.70 4.75 -13.72
N ALA A 83 -20.15 5.82 -14.32
CA ALA A 83 -18.77 6.19 -14.04
C ALA A 83 -18.52 6.03 -12.54
N PRO A 84 -17.44 5.34 -12.12
CA PRO A 84 -17.22 5.01 -10.71
C PRO A 84 -17.47 6.23 -9.86
N ARG A 85 -18.32 6.11 -8.84
CA ARG A 85 -18.56 7.21 -7.91
C ARG A 85 -17.21 7.55 -7.28
N LEU A 86 -16.55 8.58 -7.76
CA LEU A 86 -15.22 9.03 -7.35
C LEU A 86 -15.08 9.14 -5.82
N ASN A 87 -16.17 9.39 -5.10
CA ASN A 87 -16.19 9.50 -3.65
C ASN A 87 -15.80 8.20 -2.91
N GLY A 88 -16.02 7.02 -3.49
CA GLY A 88 -15.58 5.75 -2.91
C GLY A 88 -14.06 5.50 -3.06
N TYR A 89 -13.47 6.05 -4.12
CA TYR A 89 -12.06 5.83 -4.45
C TYR A 89 -11.08 6.67 -3.62
N GLN A 90 -11.52 7.78 -3.05
CA GLN A 90 -10.68 8.57 -2.15
C GLN A 90 -10.24 7.77 -0.92
N ASN A 91 -11.11 6.92 -0.39
CA ASN A 91 -10.76 6.06 0.73
C ASN A 91 -9.73 5.00 0.31
N VAL A 92 -9.90 4.37 -0.85
CA VAL A 92 -8.95 3.38 -1.39
C VAL A 92 -7.56 3.98 -1.56
N TYR A 93 -7.47 5.19 -2.11
CA TYR A 93 -6.20 5.91 -2.28
C TYR A 93 -5.49 6.11 -0.94
N ARG A 94 -6.21 6.67 0.04
CA ARG A 94 -5.69 6.91 1.38
C ARG A 94 -5.25 5.62 2.07
N GLU A 95 -6.09 4.59 2.06
CA GLU A 95 -5.82 3.31 2.72
C GLU A 95 -4.57 2.61 2.13
N LEU A 96 -4.37 2.67 0.81
CA LEU A 96 -3.18 2.13 0.18
C LEU A 96 -1.92 2.89 0.61
N TYR A 97 -1.97 4.24 0.67
CA TYR A 97 -0.84 5.03 1.15
C TYR A 97 -0.56 4.87 2.64
N GLU A 98 -1.57 4.63 3.47
CA GLU A 98 -1.38 4.26 4.88
C GLU A 98 -0.60 2.95 5.01
N LYS A 99 -0.92 1.94 4.19
CA LYS A 99 -0.16 0.69 4.16
C LYS A 99 1.26 0.87 3.64
N ILE A 100 1.44 1.67 2.59
CA ILE A 100 2.77 2.04 2.07
C ILE A 100 3.61 2.72 3.15
N ARG A 101 3.03 3.68 3.88
CA ARG A 101 3.69 4.37 5.00
C ARG A 101 4.17 3.38 6.06
N ASN A 102 3.31 2.44 6.46
CA ASN A 102 3.66 1.43 7.45
C ASN A 102 4.76 0.48 6.92
N CYS A 103 4.72 0.11 5.64
CA CYS A 103 5.82 -0.64 5.02
C CYS A 103 7.14 0.15 5.02
N ASN A 104 7.10 1.45 4.72
CA ASN A 104 8.28 2.32 4.78
C ASN A 104 8.85 2.38 6.20
N LEU A 105 7.97 2.54 7.21
CA LEU A 105 8.37 2.52 8.62
C LEU A 105 9.14 1.24 8.97
N ILE A 106 8.63 0.08 8.56
CA ILE A 106 9.28 -1.20 8.81
C ILE A 106 10.61 -1.29 8.08
N ILE A 107 10.64 -0.98 6.78
CA ILE A 107 11.84 -1.09 5.94
C ILE A 107 12.98 -0.20 6.45
N GLU A 108 12.67 1.01 6.90
CA GLU A 108 13.69 1.95 7.41
C GLU A 108 14.20 1.60 8.80
N ASN A 109 13.35 1.06 9.66
CA ASN A 109 13.68 0.92 11.07
C ASN A 109 14.04 -0.51 11.48
N MET A 110 13.86 -1.51 10.63
CA MET A 110 14.26 -2.89 10.90
C MET A 110 15.79 -3.01 10.93
N LYS A 111 16.36 -3.15 12.12
CA LYS A 111 17.81 -3.26 12.32
C LYS A 111 18.31 -4.70 12.23
N ASP A 112 17.52 -5.66 12.69
CA ASP A 112 17.88 -7.08 12.75
C ASP A 112 17.59 -7.80 11.42
N GLN A 113 18.13 -7.26 10.33
CA GLN A 113 17.85 -7.69 8.96
C GLN A 113 18.39 -9.09 8.64
N ASP A 114 19.39 -9.56 9.39
CA ASP A 114 20.04 -10.85 9.14
C ASP A 114 19.35 -12.03 9.83
N THR A 115 18.43 -11.76 10.75
CA THR A 115 17.63 -12.80 11.41
C THR A 115 16.58 -13.37 10.45
N GLU A 116 16.18 -14.63 10.65
CA GLU A 116 15.11 -15.23 9.83
C GLU A 116 13.80 -14.43 9.93
N LEU A 117 13.42 -14.00 11.15
CA LEU A 117 12.23 -13.18 11.35
C LEU A 117 12.38 -11.81 10.67
N GLY A 118 13.53 -11.16 10.77
CA GLY A 118 13.79 -9.87 10.12
C GLY A 118 13.71 -9.96 8.59
N LYS A 119 14.24 -11.03 8.01
CA LYS A 119 14.15 -11.31 6.56
C LYS A 119 12.69 -11.51 6.12
N ASP A 120 11.93 -12.30 6.89
CA ASP A 120 10.51 -12.56 6.58
C ASP A 120 9.69 -11.27 6.65
N ILE A 121 9.95 -10.42 7.66
CA ILE A 121 9.29 -9.11 7.81
C ILE A 121 9.62 -8.19 6.64
N LEU A 122 10.91 -8.07 6.29
CA LEU A 122 11.34 -7.20 5.18
C LEU A 122 10.82 -7.68 3.83
N ALA A 123 10.90 -8.99 3.56
CA ALA A 123 10.37 -9.58 2.34
C ALA A 123 8.89 -9.28 2.18
N THR A 124 8.11 -9.48 3.23
CA THR A 124 6.67 -9.19 3.24
C THR A 124 6.38 -7.72 3.07
N SER A 125 7.15 -6.84 3.73
CA SER A 125 6.97 -5.39 3.64
C SER A 125 7.26 -4.86 2.23
N TYR A 126 8.32 -5.35 1.57
CA TYR A 126 8.59 -5.01 0.18
C TYR A 126 7.52 -5.54 -0.77
N ALA A 127 7.09 -6.79 -0.61
CA ALA A 127 6.03 -7.37 -1.44
C ALA A 127 4.72 -6.61 -1.28
N LEU A 128 4.30 -6.33 -0.05
CA LEU A 128 3.07 -5.60 0.25
C LEU A 128 3.11 -4.17 -0.31
N ARG A 129 4.25 -3.46 -0.15
CA ARG A 129 4.43 -2.12 -0.71
C ARG A 129 4.32 -2.13 -2.23
N GLY A 130 4.98 -3.08 -2.89
CA GLY A 130 4.89 -3.26 -4.34
C GLY A 130 3.45 -3.51 -4.81
N VAL A 131 2.71 -4.38 -4.12
CA VAL A 131 1.30 -4.68 -4.42
C VAL A 131 0.40 -3.46 -4.18
N CYS A 132 0.62 -2.68 -3.12
CA CYS A 132 -0.13 -1.44 -2.88
C CYS A 132 0.10 -0.44 -4.02
N TYR A 133 1.35 -0.24 -4.46
CA TYR A 133 1.67 0.62 -5.59
C TYR A 133 1.09 0.11 -6.91
N TYR A 134 1.09 -1.20 -7.14
CA TYR A 134 0.45 -1.79 -8.31
C TYR A 134 -1.06 -1.51 -8.34
N ASN A 135 -1.74 -1.63 -7.21
CA ASN A 135 -3.16 -1.29 -7.11
C ASN A 135 -3.42 0.20 -7.33
N LEU A 136 -2.61 1.09 -6.75
CA LEU A 136 -2.69 2.52 -7.03
C LEU A 136 -2.54 2.82 -8.53
N LEU A 137 -1.58 2.16 -9.19
CA LEU A 137 -1.37 2.31 -10.63
C LEU A 137 -2.61 1.86 -11.41
N ARG A 138 -3.16 0.69 -11.08
CA ARG A 138 -4.35 0.15 -11.77
C ARG A 138 -5.60 1.02 -11.61
N TRP A 139 -5.79 1.64 -10.44
CA TRP A 139 -7.00 2.39 -10.12
C TRP A 139 -6.94 3.86 -10.54
N PHE A 140 -5.75 4.46 -10.56
CA PHE A 140 -5.60 5.91 -10.68
C PHE A 140 -4.73 6.37 -11.85
N CYS A 141 -4.25 5.45 -12.68
CA CYS A 141 -3.48 5.77 -13.86
C CYS A 141 -4.13 5.23 -15.13
N GLU A 142 -3.73 5.81 -16.25
CA GLU A 142 -4.04 5.27 -17.57
C GLU A 142 -3.34 3.92 -17.79
N PRO A 143 -3.84 3.09 -18.71
CA PRO A 143 -3.15 1.85 -19.09
C PRO A 143 -1.70 2.12 -19.50
N TYR A 144 -0.79 1.21 -19.13
CA TYR A 144 0.62 1.32 -19.45
C TYR A 144 0.85 1.26 -20.96
N ASP A 145 1.47 2.31 -21.51
CA ASP A 145 1.98 2.33 -22.89
C ASP A 145 3.50 2.49 -22.87
N LYS A 146 4.21 1.50 -23.39
CA LYS A 146 5.68 1.49 -23.44
C LYS A 146 6.26 2.68 -24.18
N ALA A 147 5.59 3.15 -25.23
CA ALA A 147 6.06 4.28 -26.04
C ALA A 147 5.93 5.61 -25.28
N MET A 148 4.95 5.73 -24.41
CA MET A 148 4.63 6.95 -23.68
C MET A 148 5.03 6.89 -22.20
N ALA A 149 5.51 5.78 -21.68
CA ALA A 149 5.74 5.55 -20.25
C ALA A 149 6.66 6.58 -19.56
N LYS A 150 7.55 7.23 -20.32
CA LYS A 150 8.44 8.30 -19.80
C LYS A 150 7.72 9.63 -19.53
N THR A 151 6.67 9.90 -20.28
CA THR A 151 5.89 11.15 -20.20
C THR A 151 4.53 10.94 -19.57
N GLN A 152 3.99 9.74 -19.65
CA GLN A 152 2.74 9.33 -19.02
C GLN A 152 2.87 9.44 -17.49
N LEU A 153 1.85 10.02 -16.86
CA LEU A 153 1.85 10.20 -15.40
C LEU A 153 1.52 8.89 -14.68
N GLY A 154 2.42 8.49 -13.80
CA GLY A 154 2.23 7.43 -12.82
C GLY A 154 1.63 7.97 -11.51
N ILE A 155 2.11 7.50 -10.38
CA ILE A 155 1.67 7.88 -9.03
C ILE A 155 2.80 8.52 -8.24
N PRO A 156 2.51 9.27 -7.17
CA PRO A 156 3.52 9.73 -6.21
C PRO A 156 4.25 8.54 -5.59
N LEU A 157 5.58 8.55 -5.64
CA LEU A 157 6.42 7.52 -5.05
C LEU A 157 7.00 8.02 -3.73
N VAL A 158 6.59 7.40 -2.63
CA VAL A 158 7.09 7.68 -1.28
C VAL A 158 7.87 6.47 -0.82
N SER A 159 9.20 6.61 -0.69
CA SER A 159 10.09 5.50 -0.31
C SER A 159 10.56 5.55 1.13
N ASN A 160 10.26 6.63 1.84
CA ASN A 160 10.65 6.89 3.23
C ASN A 160 9.43 7.15 4.11
N PHE A 161 9.64 7.01 5.42
CA PHE A 161 8.65 7.36 6.42
C PHE A 161 8.73 8.87 6.71
N ASP A 162 8.16 9.67 5.81
CA ASP A 162 8.02 11.11 6.00
C ASP A 162 6.53 11.49 5.88
N MET A 163 5.97 12.01 6.95
CA MET A 163 4.55 12.40 7.01
C MET A 163 4.26 13.76 6.38
N GLU A 164 5.29 14.55 6.11
CA GLU A 164 5.18 15.92 5.58
C GLU A 164 5.62 16.03 4.12
N ALA A 165 6.19 14.95 3.55
CA ALA A 165 6.69 14.96 2.18
C ALA A 165 5.55 15.15 1.17
N LEU A 166 5.54 16.30 0.52
CA LEU A 166 4.73 16.54 -0.67
C LEU A 166 5.47 15.94 -1.87
N THR A 167 4.88 14.92 -2.47
CA THR A 167 5.49 14.20 -3.59
C THR A 167 4.65 14.38 -4.85
N ASP A 168 5.28 14.87 -5.91
CA ASP A 168 4.68 14.95 -7.23
C ASP A 168 4.47 13.56 -7.84
N ARG A 169 3.57 13.47 -8.81
CA ARG A 169 3.39 12.24 -9.59
C ARG A 169 4.66 11.93 -10.37
N SER A 170 5.13 10.71 -10.25
CA SER A 170 6.24 10.18 -11.04
C SER A 170 5.79 9.84 -12.47
N SER A 171 6.74 9.55 -13.37
CA SER A 171 6.37 8.96 -14.65
C SER A 171 5.89 7.51 -14.46
N MET A 172 5.11 7.03 -15.41
CA MET A 172 4.65 5.65 -15.47
C MET A 172 5.84 4.66 -15.47
N GLU A 173 6.90 4.96 -16.24
CA GLU A 173 8.13 4.17 -16.28
C GLU A 173 8.73 4.01 -14.88
N LYS A 174 8.96 5.13 -14.17
CA LYS A 174 9.51 5.10 -12.79
C LYS A 174 8.61 4.37 -11.82
N THR A 175 7.30 4.51 -11.96
CA THR A 175 6.34 3.79 -11.11
C THR A 175 6.45 2.28 -11.30
N VAL A 176 6.47 1.82 -12.54
CA VAL A 176 6.61 0.38 -12.85
C VAL A 176 7.97 -0.17 -12.42
N GLU A 177 9.04 0.60 -12.59
CA GLU A 177 10.38 0.23 -12.11
C GLU A 177 10.41 0.09 -10.59
N PHE A 178 9.84 1.03 -9.86
CA PHE A 178 9.77 0.99 -8.40
C PHE A 178 9.02 -0.25 -7.90
N ILE A 179 7.84 -0.54 -8.48
CA ILE A 179 7.06 -1.75 -8.15
C ILE A 179 7.89 -3.01 -8.40
N ARG A 180 8.55 -3.10 -9.56
CA ARG A 180 9.37 -4.24 -9.94
C ARG A 180 10.55 -4.44 -9.01
N ASP A 181 11.19 -3.35 -8.59
CA ASP A 181 12.35 -3.42 -7.69
C ASP A 181 11.93 -3.87 -6.28
N ASP A 182 10.80 -3.42 -5.78
CA ASP A 182 10.25 -3.91 -4.51
C ASP A 182 9.94 -5.41 -4.56
N LEU A 183 9.28 -5.87 -5.61
CA LEU A 183 8.98 -7.29 -5.78
C LEU A 183 10.26 -8.13 -5.94
N LYS A 184 11.27 -7.64 -6.67
CA LYS A 184 12.58 -8.31 -6.78
C LYS A 184 13.30 -8.41 -5.43
N ARG A 185 13.25 -7.35 -4.62
CA ARG A 185 13.82 -7.39 -3.27
C ARG A 185 13.12 -8.42 -2.41
N ALA A 186 11.79 -8.45 -2.43
CA ALA A 186 11.01 -9.46 -1.71
C ALA A 186 11.39 -10.89 -2.13
N ILE A 187 11.51 -11.16 -3.43
CA ILE A 187 11.93 -12.45 -3.98
C ILE A 187 13.34 -12.80 -3.53
N GLY A 188 14.26 -11.83 -3.48
CA GLY A 188 15.65 -12.00 -3.09
C GLY A 188 15.83 -12.55 -1.67
N PHE A 189 14.91 -12.28 -0.76
CA PHE A 189 14.93 -12.85 0.59
C PHE A 189 14.63 -14.36 0.63
N ASN A 190 14.03 -14.90 -0.41
CA ASN A 190 13.70 -16.33 -0.57
C ASN A 190 12.97 -16.92 0.64
N MET A 191 11.90 -16.27 1.05
CA MET A 191 11.06 -16.63 2.19
C MET A 191 10.52 -18.05 2.06
N LYS A 192 10.82 -18.91 3.03
CA LYS A 192 10.40 -20.32 3.05
C LYS A 192 9.21 -20.59 3.97
N LYS A 193 9.04 -19.75 5.01
CA LYS A 193 7.99 -19.90 6.01
C LYS A 193 6.72 -19.17 5.61
N ASP A 194 5.59 -19.71 6.00
CA ASP A 194 4.27 -19.15 5.76
C ASP A 194 3.76 -18.38 6.99
N ILE A 195 4.61 -17.51 7.53
CA ILE A 195 4.22 -16.67 8.67
C ILE A 195 3.27 -15.56 8.18
N TYR A 196 3.54 -15.05 6.98
CA TYR A 196 2.75 -14.04 6.31
C TYR A 196 2.26 -14.58 4.98
N ARG A 197 1.08 -14.13 4.52
CA ARG A 197 0.49 -14.61 3.25
C ARG A 197 1.26 -14.17 2.00
N PHE A 198 2.17 -13.20 2.13
CA PHE A 198 3.01 -12.71 1.04
C PHE A 198 4.34 -13.46 0.98
N LYS A 199 4.29 -14.70 0.51
CA LYS A 199 5.48 -15.52 0.24
C LYS A 199 6.21 -15.07 -1.01
N THR A 200 7.43 -15.60 -1.19
CA THR A 200 8.20 -15.45 -2.44
C THR A 200 7.39 -15.79 -3.69
N GLU A 201 6.55 -16.82 -3.63
CA GLU A 201 5.70 -17.23 -4.78
C GLU A 201 4.63 -16.20 -5.11
N VAL A 202 4.05 -15.56 -4.11
CA VAL A 202 3.08 -14.46 -4.31
C VAL A 202 3.75 -13.24 -4.95
N ALA A 203 4.99 -12.94 -4.55
CA ALA A 203 5.74 -11.83 -5.16
C ALA A 203 6.19 -12.10 -6.61
N LYS A 204 6.23 -13.39 -7.03
CA LYS A 204 6.54 -13.80 -8.40
C LYS A 204 5.31 -13.75 -9.32
N ALA A 205 4.12 -13.95 -8.76
CA ALA A 205 2.85 -13.93 -9.51
C ALA A 205 2.47 -12.52 -9.96
#